data_7d5c7240cbd6c2a0527153fa0d8ce559
#
_entry.id   7d5c7240cbd6c2a0527153fa0d8ce559
#
_cell.length_a   1.000
_cell.length_b   1.000
_cell.length_c   1.000
_cell.angle_alpha   90.00
_cell.angle_beta   90.00
_cell.angle_gamma   90.00
#
_symmetry.space_group_name_H-M   'P 1'
#
loop_
_entity.id
_entity.type
_entity.pdbx_description
1 polymer ?
#
loop_
_entity_poly.entity_id
_entity_poly.type
_entity_poly.pdbx_seq_one_letter_code
_entity_poly.pdbx_strand_id
1 'polypeptide(L)'
;PPRSTLFPYTTLFRSLIARVPARQVVLEGQTSWIPVPEGKGADDRVHTAFILDMSAPGVQVRQRCQFEGCRGIENAHLTMQQVRVPVENVIGEVGKGLKYALTILNVGRGISIPAICLGMAKQAWQPTLDRANGRVTFHKPLAERQTQQIRLGDMAGHLFAMEALSMLVWRLADQHRHDIRIEAAVAKIFCSEHTIRFLRDAQILFGGMGYETAASKMARGEAAFGIEQLVRDAEMYRIGEGATDILRPFIVREGLSHHLDRAKPLYSGELSILDQLKQLVKLGGFYLPWYMRHWLRQPLPDDSALAHPQVSPVLRYVERTSRRLARETFYAMVRFQAAFQDEQRVQNRIESIGEDLLALVATLLYAEQQTRLEGRTTVWELAEAFDVAARQRISRRLHELRHHRDGITGTTGLQALKGYYPGLSSGIVHRRLDDYRRQAAVSEAIPMAMASLSVPMKDQGRLNLP
;
A
#
# COMPACT_ATOMS: atom_id res chain seq x y z
N PRO A 1 6.52 10.03 33.81
CA PRO A 1 7.12 11.11 33.05
C PRO A 1 6.33 11.35 31.79
N PRO A 2 6.12 12.60 31.35
CA PRO A 2 5.41 12.83 30.12
C PRO A 2 6.16 12.16 28.96
N ARG A 3 5.44 11.37 28.13
CA ARG A 3 6.01 10.63 26.98
C ARG A 3 6.77 11.50 25.98
N SER A 4 6.63 12.82 26.08
CA SER A 4 7.33 13.82 25.31
C SER A 4 8.86 13.86 25.56
N THR A 5 9.36 13.28 26.63
CA THR A 5 10.82 13.27 26.94
C THR A 5 11.56 12.12 26.25
N LEU A 6 10.88 11.10 25.72
CA LEU A 6 11.51 9.97 25.05
C LEU A 6 11.98 10.27 23.62
N PHE A 7 11.32 11.24 22.93
CA PHE A 7 11.70 11.69 21.59
C PHE A 7 11.52 13.20 21.43
N PRO A 8 12.35 14.03 22.07
CA PRO A 8 12.15 15.48 22.07
C PRO A 8 12.26 16.11 20.67
N TYR A 9 12.97 15.49 19.74
CA TYR A 9 13.24 16.06 18.41
C TYR A 9 12.12 15.81 17.40
N THR A 10 11.30 14.79 17.54
CA THR A 10 10.22 14.47 16.58
C THR A 10 8.98 15.33 16.75
N THR A 11 8.84 16.03 17.86
CA THR A 11 7.70 16.92 18.14
C THR A 11 8.00 18.39 17.84
N LEU A 12 9.26 18.78 17.65
CA LEU A 12 9.66 20.19 17.46
C LEU A 12 9.50 20.67 16.02
N PHE A 13 9.73 19.79 15.04
CA PHE A 13 9.68 20.15 13.63
C PHE A 13 8.86 19.15 12.82
N ARG A 14 8.21 19.66 11.78
CA ARG A 14 7.45 18.88 10.80
C ARG A 14 7.77 19.34 9.38
N SER A 15 7.78 18.42 8.44
CA SER A 15 7.73 18.78 7.02
C SER A 15 6.30 19.13 6.62
N LEU A 16 6.12 20.26 5.96
CA LEU A 16 4.86 20.78 5.49
C LEU A 16 4.95 21.00 3.97
N ILE A 17 3.96 20.55 3.22
CA ILE A 17 3.81 20.93 1.81
C ILE A 17 2.66 21.91 1.71
N ALA A 18 2.95 23.12 1.25
CA ALA A 18 1.96 24.17 1.05
C ALA A 18 1.96 24.65 -0.39
N ARG A 19 0.80 25.17 -0.83
CA ARG A 19 0.68 25.86 -2.11
C ARG A 19 1.09 27.32 -1.91
N VAL A 20 2.20 27.68 -2.53
CA VAL A 20 2.79 29.02 -2.41
C VAL A 20 2.56 29.79 -3.70
N PRO A 21 2.07 31.04 -3.65
CA PRO A 21 2.05 31.91 -4.84
C PRO A 21 3.45 32.07 -5.40
N ALA A 22 3.65 31.84 -6.68
CA ALA A 22 4.99 31.90 -7.29
C ALA A 22 4.92 32.45 -8.71
N ARG A 23 6.01 33.07 -9.15
CA ARG A 23 6.20 33.53 -10.53
C ARG A 23 7.24 32.64 -11.21
N GLN A 24 6.95 32.30 -12.45
CA GLN A 24 7.89 31.58 -13.30
C GLN A 24 8.98 32.54 -13.84
N VAL A 25 10.21 32.16 -13.72
CA VAL A 25 11.38 32.91 -14.24
C VAL A 25 12.31 31.97 -14.97
N VAL A 26 13.00 32.49 -15.96
CA VAL A 26 14.05 31.77 -16.68
C VAL A 26 15.41 32.26 -16.18
N LEU A 27 16.16 31.41 -15.50
CA LEU A 27 17.51 31.67 -15.02
C LEU A 27 18.45 30.72 -15.71
N GLU A 28 19.46 31.23 -16.38
CA GLU A 28 20.46 30.43 -17.11
C GLU A 28 19.87 29.38 -18.08
N GLY A 29 18.75 29.73 -18.73
CA GLY A 29 18.05 28.81 -19.65
C GLY A 29 17.17 27.74 -18.97
N GLN A 30 17.10 27.71 -17.64
CA GLN A 30 16.22 26.82 -16.89
C GLN A 30 15.04 27.59 -16.31
N THR A 31 13.86 27.00 -16.42
CA THR A 31 12.64 27.55 -15.82
C THR A 31 12.57 27.22 -14.34
N SER A 32 12.51 28.24 -13.49
CA SER A 32 12.44 28.14 -12.04
C SER A 32 11.24 28.91 -11.47
N TRP A 33 10.79 28.57 -10.28
CA TRP A 33 9.73 29.25 -9.57
C TRP A 33 10.30 30.13 -8.45
N ILE A 34 9.90 31.39 -8.39
CA ILE A 34 10.24 32.30 -7.29
C ILE A 34 8.98 32.61 -6.51
N PRO A 35 8.96 32.46 -5.15
CA PRO A 35 7.82 32.81 -4.34
C PRO A 35 7.56 34.33 -4.43
N VAL A 36 6.29 34.70 -4.51
CA VAL A 36 5.85 36.10 -4.49
C VAL A 36 4.77 36.31 -3.44
N PRO A 37 4.64 37.52 -2.88
CA PRO A 37 3.55 37.83 -1.97
C PRO A 37 2.18 37.61 -2.61
N GLU A 38 1.22 37.18 -1.82
CA GLU A 38 -0.16 36.99 -2.30
C GLU A 38 -0.73 38.24 -2.92
N GLY A 39 -1.37 38.13 -4.10
CA GLY A 39 -1.90 39.23 -4.85
C GLY A 39 -0.90 40.04 -5.67
N LYS A 40 0.40 39.71 -5.67
CA LYS A 40 1.44 40.41 -6.41
C LYS A 40 2.01 39.59 -7.57
N GLY A 41 1.22 39.47 -8.65
CA GLY A 41 1.73 38.95 -9.92
C GLY A 41 2.25 37.52 -9.86
N ALA A 42 1.58 36.65 -9.12
CA ALA A 42 1.83 35.22 -9.17
C ALA A 42 1.26 34.63 -10.46
N ASP A 43 2.06 33.79 -11.12
CA ASP A 43 1.60 33.04 -12.30
C ASP A 43 0.78 31.80 -11.88
N ASP A 44 1.16 31.19 -10.74
CA ASP A 44 0.44 30.04 -10.17
C ASP A 44 0.73 29.90 -8.67
N ARG A 45 0.01 28.93 -8.04
CA ARG A 45 0.33 28.45 -6.69
C ARG A 45 0.97 27.08 -6.77
N VAL A 46 2.25 27.01 -6.46
CA VAL A 46 3.07 25.79 -6.58
C VAL A 46 3.30 25.10 -5.24
N HIS A 47 3.39 23.77 -5.26
CA HIS A 47 3.63 22.97 -4.07
C HIS A 47 5.10 23.06 -3.62
N THR A 48 5.32 23.68 -2.48
CA THR A 48 6.64 23.87 -1.88
C THR A 48 6.72 23.17 -0.52
N ALA A 49 7.83 22.54 -0.24
CA ALA A 49 8.07 21.86 1.03
C ALA A 49 8.83 22.76 2.00
N PHE A 50 8.44 22.72 3.29
CA PHE A 50 9.00 23.52 4.36
C PHE A 50 9.29 22.68 5.59
N ILE A 51 10.26 23.10 6.38
CA ILE A 51 10.43 22.69 7.78
C ILE A 51 9.57 23.64 8.62
N LEU A 52 8.54 23.10 9.27
CA LEU A 52 7.66 23.84 10.16
C LEU A 52 8.09 23.62 11.62
N ASP A 53 8.39 24.70 12.33
CA ASP A 53 8.54 24.68 13.79
C ASP A 53 7.14 24.54 14.41
N MET A 54 6.95 23.48 15.19
CA MET A 54 5.67 23.21 15.84
C MET A 54 5.38 24.15 17.02
N SER A 55 6.39 24.90 17.48
CA SER A 55 6.24 25.95 18.49
C SER A 55 5.91 27.31 17.88
N ALA A 56 5.91 27.44 16.53
CA ALA A 56 5.64 28.70 15.86
C ALA A 56 4.25 29.25 16.22
N PRO A 57 4.13 30.58 16.43
CA PRO A 57 2.84 31.21 16.71
C PRO A 57 1.80 30.88 15.64
N GLY A 58 0.62 30.46 16.08
CA GLY A 58 -0.46 30.05 15.20
C GLY A 58 -0.54 28.56 14.89
N VAL A 59 0.45 27.75 15.27
CA VAL A 59 0.40 26.29 15.22
C VAL A 59 -0.21 25.76 16.52
N GLN A 60 -1.25 24.96 16.41
CA GLN A 60 -1.89 24.31 17.57
C GLN A 60 -2.16 22.83 17.31
N VAL A 61 -1.79 21.99 18.24
CA VAL A 61 -2.23 20.58 18.30
C VAL A 61 -3.59 20.56 18.98
N ARG A 62 -4.65 20.38 18.20
CA ARG A 62 -6.03 20.36 18.72
C ARG A 62 -6.33 19.07 19.46
N GLN A 63 -5.95 17.94 18.86
CA GLN A 63 -6.23 16.62 19.39
C GLN A 63 -5.21 15.62 18.87
N ARG A 64 -4.79 14.69 19.74
CA ARG A 64 -4.04 13.51 19.33
C ARG A 64 -5.00 12.41 18.91
N CYS A 65 -4.76 11.85 17.71
CA CYS A 65 -5.57 10.76 17.19
C CYS A 65 -5.28 9.47 17.96
N GLN A 66 -6.34 8.75 18.32
CA GLN A 66 -6.24 7.41 18.89
C GLN A 66 -6.58 6.38 17.80
N PHE A 67 -5.59 5.60 17.41
CA PHE A 67 -5.76 4.61 16.36
C PHE A 67 -6.11 3.23 16.92
N GLU A 68 -6.76 2.42 16.09
CA GLU A 68 -7.06 1.03 16.33
C GLU A 68 -5.80 0.21 16.65
N GLY A 69 -4.77 0.34 15.79
CA GLY A 69 -3.44 -0.23 15.94
C GLY A 69 -2.35 0.83 15.88
N CYS A 70 -1.09 0.40 15.85
CA CYS A 70 0.08 1.30 15.76
C CYS A 70 0.04 2.45 16.79
N ARG A 71 -0.40 2.17 18.00
CA ARG A 71 -0.65 3.19 19.06
C ARG A 71 0.58 3.96 19.52
N GLY A 72 1.77 3.50 19.13
CA GLY A 72 3.02 4.24 19.35
C GLY A 72 3.26 5.36 18.33
N ILE A 73 2.50 5.41 17.24
CA ILE A 73 2.59 6.48 16.25
C ILE A 73 1.78 7.69 16.75
N GLU A 74 2.43 8.83 16.87
CA GLU A 74 1.77 10.06 17.26
C GLU A 74 1.22 10.81 16.03
N ASN A 75 -0.09 10.74 15.85
CA ASN A 75 -0.83 11.54 14.89
C ASN A 75 -1.71 12.55 15.61
N ALA A 76 -1.92 13.70 15.00
CA ALA A 76 -2.70 14.76 15.59
C ALA A 76 -3.49 15.55 14.56
N HIS A 77 -4.61 16.10 15.02
CA HIS A 77 -5.30 17.18 14.30
C HIS A 77 -4.59 18.49 14.62
N LEU A 78 -4.03 19.09 13.58
CA LEU A 78 -3.32 20.36 13.67
C LEU A 78 -4.17 21.48 13.09
N THR A 79 -4.12 22.66 13.73
CA THR A 79 -4.61 23.91 13.12
C THR A 79 -3.46 24.87 12.95
N MET A 80 -3.47 25.57 11.85
CA MET A 80 -2.46 26.58 11.52
C MET A 80 -3.18 27.87 11.10
N GLN A 81 -2.91 28.97 11.82
CA GLN A 81 -3.52 30.28 11.54
C GLN A 81 -2.41 31.32 11.46
N GLN A 82 -2.28 31.95 10.31
CA GLN A 82 -1.30 33.01 10.04
C GLN A 82 0.15 32.62 10.46
N VAL A 83 0.51 31.36 10.29
CA VAL A 83 1.84 30.88 10.64
C VAL A 83 2.86 31.43 9.65
N ARG A 84 3.88 32.11 10.17
CA ARG A 84 5.00 32.61 9.38
C ARG A 84 6.10 31.56 9.38
N VAL A 85 6.53 31.16 8.18
CA VAL A 85 7.64 30.22 8.00
C VAL A 85 8.77 30.98 7.29
N PRO A 86 9.99 31.01 7.87
CA PRO A 86 11.14 31.64 7.23
C PRO A 86 11.45 31.01 5.87
N VAL A 87 12.00 31.80 4.93
CA VAL A 87 12.35 31.28 3.58
C VAL A 87 13.46 30.24 3.66
N GLU A 88 14.32 30.36 4.64
CA GLU A 88 15.41 29.41 4.92
C GLU A 88 14.92 28.01 5.27
N ASN A 89 13.67 27.89 5.69
CA ASN A 89 13.02 26.63 5.99
C ASN A 89 12.46 25.91 4.75
N VAL A 90 12.62 26.46 3.54
CA VAL A 90 12.25 25.79 2.30
C VAL A 90 13.16 24.58 2.09
N ILE A 91 12.55 23.42 1.87
CA ILE A 91 13.25 22.17 1.54
C ILE A 91 13.44 22.12 0.03
N GLY A 92 14.70 22.27 -0.43
CA GLY A 92 15.05 22.21 -1.84
C GLY A 92 14.50 23.40 -2.63
N GLU A 93 13.90 23.15 -3.78
CA GLU A 93 13.44 24.18 -4.71
C GLU A 93 11.95 24.48 -4.57
N VAL A 94 11.60 25.76 -4.70
CA VAL A 94 10.20 26.21 -4.76
C VAL A 94 9.49 25.53 -5.92
N GLY A 95 8.28 25.03 -5.68
CA GLY A 95 7.48 24.32 -6.68
C GLY A 95 7.79 22.82 -6.82
N LYS A 96 8.86 22.32 -6.18
CA LYS A 96 9.23 20.88 -6.24
C LYS A 96 8.85 20.09 -4.99
N GLY A 97 8.12 20.68 -4.04
CA GLY A 97 7.78 20.05 -2.77
C GLY A 97 7.04 18.72 -2.91
N LEU A 98 6.08 18.62 -3.84
CA LEU A 98 5.37 17.38 -4.11
C LEU A 98 6.31 16.30 -4.68
N LYS A 99 7.25 16.68 -5.56
CA LYS A 99 8.26 15.75 -6.09
C LYS A 99 9.10 15.15 -4.97
N TYR A 100 9.58 15.97 -4.03
CA TYR A 100 10.39 15.50 -2.90
C TYR A 100 9.60 14.56 -2.00
N ALA A 101 8.34 14.92 -1.67
CA ALA A 101 7.48 14.04 -0.88
C ALA A 101 7.26 12.67 -1.54
N LEU A 102 6.94 12.65 -2.83
CA LEU A 102 6.73 11.41 -3.58
C LEU A 102 8.01 10.56 -3.67
N THR A 103 9.18 11.21 -3.74
CA THR A 103 10.47 10.50 -3.72
C THR A 103 10.71 9.79 -2.40
N ILE A 104 10.46 10.47 -1.26
CA ILE A 104 10.59 9.87 0.08
C ILE A 104 9.58 8.75 0.28
N LEU A 105 8.34 8.92 -0.19
CA LEU A 105 7.30 7.88 -0.10
C LEU A 105 7.69 6.59 -0.85
N ASN A 106 8.51 6.67 -1.90
CA ASN A 106 8.99 5.47 -2.59
C ASN A 106 9.91 4.61 -1.69
N VAL A 107 10.71 5.26 -0.84
CA VAL A 107 11.54 4.55 0.17
C VAL A 107 10.65 3.86 1.20
N GLY A 108 9.64 4.56 1.72
CA GLY A 108 8.66 3.98 2.64
C GLY A 108 7.94 2.78 2.04
N ARG A 109 7.44 2.93 0.81
CA ARG A 109 6.71 1.87 0.09
C ARG A 109 7.58 0.67 -0.23
N GLY A 110 8.81 0.87 -0.71
CA GLY A 110 9.67 -0.22 -1.18
C GLY A 110 10.47 -0.90 -0.08
N ILE A 111 10.75 -0.19 1.02
CA ILE A 111 11.65 -0.67 2.07
C ILE A 111 10.91 -0.82 3.40
N SER A 112 10.41 0.26 3.97
CA SER A 112 9.91 0.27 5.35
C SER A 112 8.64 -0.56 5.52
N ILE A 113 7.62 -0.37 4.68
CA ILE A 113 6.35 -1.09 4.80
C ILE A 113 6.55 -2.60 4.54
N PRO A 114 7.22 -3.04 3.45
CA PRO A 114 7.51 -4.45 3.28
C PRO A 114 8.28 -5.08 4.43
N ALA A 115 9.29 -4.37 5.00
CA ALA A 115 10.06 -4.87 6.13
C ALA A 115 9.21 -5.06 7.38
N ILE A 116 8.35 -4.08 7.72
CA ILE A 116 7.47 -4.16 8.89
C ILE A 116 6.43 -5.28 8.69
N CYS A 117 5.81 -5.37 7.53
CA CYS A 117 4.85 -6.41 7.19
C CYS A 117 5.47 -7.81 7.30
N LEU A 118 6.65 -7.99 6.71
CA LEU A 118 7.42 -9.24 6.79
C LEU A 118 7.77 -9.57 8.24
N GLY A 119 8.21 -8.57 9.02
CA GLY A 119 8.55 -8.74 10.44
C GLY A 119 7.36 -9.22 11.27
N MET A 120 6.17 -8.63 11.09
CA MET A 120 4.94 -9.06 11.77
C MET A 120 4.55 -10.49 11.42
N ALA A 121 4.63 -10.87 10.13
CA ALA A 121 4.31 -12.22 9.70
C ALA A 121 5.33 -13.26 10.27
N LYS A 122 6.63 -12.95 10.25
CA LYS A 122 7.68 -13.78 10.85
C LYS A 122 7.51 -13.90 12.36
N GLN A 123 7.17 -12.84 13.05
CA GLN A 123 6.91 -12.86 14.49
C GLN A 123 5.73 -13.75 14.86
N ALA A 124 4.70 -13.80 14.01
CA ALA A 124 3.54 -14.66 14.23
C ALA A 124 3.77 -16.11 13.85
N TRP A 125 4.79 -16.43 13.04
CA TRP A 125 4.96 -17.76 12.44
C TRP A 125 5.20 -18.86 13.47
N GLN A 126 6.28 -18.77 14.27
CA GLN A 126 6.62 -19.81 15.23
C GLN A 126 5.52 -20.06 16.27
N PRO A 127 4.94 -19.03 16.93
CA PRO A 127 3.80 -19.23 17.83
C PRO A 127 2.59 -19.91 17.17
N THR A 128 2.38 -19.66 15.85
CA THR A 128 1.31 -20.32 15.11
C THR A 128 1.59 -21.81 14.92
N LEU A 129 2.83 -22.20 14.62
CA LEU A 129 3.23 -23.59 14.55
C LEU A 129 3.12 -24.30 15.91
N ASP A 130 3.59 -23.66 16.97
CA ASP A 130 3.50 -24.20 18.34
C ASP A 130 2.04 -24.41 18.73
N ARG A 131 1.16 -23.45 18.38
CA ARG A 131 -0.29 -23.59 18.59
C ARG A 131 -0.89 -24.74 17.81
N ALA A 132 -0.50 -24.90 16.53
CA ALA A 132 -1.01 -25.99 15.69
C ALA A 132 -0.62 -27.36 16.22
N ASN A 133 0.62 -27.51 16.70
CA ASN A 133 1.14 -28.76 17.28
C ASN A 133 0.54 -29.04 18.66
N GLY A 134 0.42 -28.02 19.53
CA GLY A 134 0.02 -28.21 20.92
C GLY A 134 -1.48 -28.28 21.14
N ARG A 135 -2.31 -27.72 20.26
CA ARG A 135 -3.76 -27.69 20.46
C ARG A 135 -4.43 -28.96 19.95
N VAL A 136 -4.93 -29.76 20.89
CA VAL A 136 -5.71 -30.98 20.58
C VAL A 136 -7.20 -30.64 20.54
N THR A 137 -7.89 -31.09 19.50
CA THR A 137 -9.35 -31.03 19.34
C THR A 137 -9.86 -32.35 18.76
N PHE A 138 -10.94 -32.92 19.30
CA PHE A 138 -11.46 -34.20 18.85
C PHE A 138 -10.36 -35.26 18.73
N HIS A 139 -9.55 -35.41 19.79
CA HIS A 139 -8.44 -36.37 19.95
C HIS A 139 -7.27 -36.24 18.98
N LYS A 140 -7.15 -35.16 18.23
CA LYS A 140 -6.03 -34.91 17.30
C LYS A 140 -5.49 -33.49 17.42
N PRO A 141 -4.16 -33.28 17.32
CA PRO A 141 -3.58 -31.94 17.15
C PRO A 141 -4.15 -31.21 15.92
N LEU A 142 -4.19 -29.89 15.97
CA LEU A 142 -4.60 -29.11 14.79
C LEU A 142 -3.67 -29.36 13.60
N ALA A 143 -2.38 -29.57 13.83
CA ALA A 143 -1.37 -29.88 12.80
C ALA A 143 -1.65 -31.18 12.01
N GLU A 144 -2.42 -32.12 12.57
CA GLU A 144 -2.79 -33.37 11.86
C GLU A 144 -4.04 -33.21 10.99
N ARG A 145 -4.65 -32.02 10.96
CA ARG A 145 -5.86 -31.78 10.16
C ARG A 145 -5.48 -31.22 8.79
N GLN A 146 -5.93 -31.88 7.74
CA GLN A 146 -5.64 -31.50 6.35
C GLN A 146 -5.89 -30.02 6.05
N THR A 147 -7.02 -29.46 6.52
CA THR A 147 -7.36 -28.04 6.32
C THR A 147 -6.34 -27.11 6.97
N GLN A 148 -5.76 -27.50 8.12
CA GLN A 148 -4.73 -26.70 8.79
C GLN A 148 -3.36 -26.87 8.13
N GLN A 149 -3.04 -28.07 7.67
CA GLN A 149 -1.82 -28.34 6.90
C GLN A 149 -1.78 -27.50 5.61
N ILE A 150 -2.89 -27.49 4.86
CA ILE A 150 -3.02 -26.66 3.64
C ILE A 150 -2.89 -25.17 3.98
N ARG A 151 -3.54 -24.71 5.06
CA ARG A 151 -3.44 -23.31 5.50
C ARG A 151 -2.00 -22.95 5.86
N LEU A 152 -1.33 -23.77 6.64
CA LEU A 152 0.07 -23.54 7.03
C LEU A 152 1.02 -23.56 5.82
N GLY A 153 0.80 -24.45 4.86
CA GLY A 153 1.56 -24.50 3.61
C GLY A 153 1.36 -23.22 2.77
N ASP A 154 0.12 -22.73 2.66
CA ASP A 154 -0.19 -21.48 1.97
C ASP A 154 0.46 -20.28 2.69
N MET A 155 0.39 -20.24 4.01
CA MET A 155 1.06 -19.22 4.83
C MET A 155 2.58 -19.24 4.64
N ALA A 156 3.20 -20.42 4.64
CA ALA A 156 4.65 -20.57 4.46
C ALA A 156 5.11 -20.11 3.08
N GLY A 157 4.42 -20.53 2.01
CA GLY A 157 4.73 -20.13 0.65
C GLY A 157 4.59 -18.61 0.45
N HIS A 158 3.54 -18.00 0.99
CA HIS A 158 3.36 -16.54 0.92
C HIS A 158 4.40 -15.77 1.75
N LEU A 159 4.75 -16.26 2.95
CA LEU A 159 5.80 -15.64 3.77
C LEU A 159 7.15 -15.64 3.04
N PHE A 160 7.49 -16.77 2.41
CA PHE A 160 8.70 -16.87 1.59
C PHE A 160 8.69 -15.94 0.39
N ALA A 161 7.55 -15.83 -0.31
CA ALA A 161 7.40 -14.92 -1.43
C ALA A 161 7.47 -13.44 -1.02
N MET A 162 6.91 -13.07 0.14
CA MET A 162 7.04 -11.72 0.71
C MET A 162 8.50 -11.36 0.98
N GLU A 163 9.26 -12.27 1.56
CA GLU A 163 10.69 -12.08 1.78
C GLU A 163 11.46 -11.94 0.47
N ALA A 164 11.21 -12.83 -0.48
CA ALA A 164 11.84 -12.83 -1.79
C ALA A 164 11.60 -11.52 -2.55
N LEU A 165 10.35 -11.05 -2.60
CA LEU A 165 10.00 -9.80 -3.28
C LEU A 165 10.62 -8.59 -2.57
N SER A 166 10.61 -8.57 -1.23
CA SER A 166 11.24 -7.50 -0.45
C SER A 166 12.75 -7.44 -0.75
N MET A 167 13.43 -8.58 -0.71
CA MET A 167 14.87 -8.67 -1.00
C MET A 167 15.21 -8.23 -2.43
N LEU A 168 14.36 -8.55 -3.40
CA LEU A 168 14.54 -8.08 -4.77
C LEU A 168 14.46 -6.54 -4.83
N VAL A 169 13.42 -5.95 -4.26
CA VAL A 169 13.21 -4.49 -4.31
C VAL A 169 14.30 -3.74 -3.55
N TRP A 170 14.75 -4.24 -2.40
CA TRP A 170 15.84 -3.63 -1.64
C TRP A 170 17.16 -3.64 -2.43
N ARG A 171 17.49 -4.74 -3.12
CA ARG A 171 18.67 -4.80 -3.99
C ARG A 171 18.59 -3.85 -5.18
N LEU A 172 17.40 -3.70 -5.78
CA LEU A 172 17.19 -2.73 -6.85
C LEU A 172 17.34 -1.29 -6.33
N ALA A 173 16.86 -1.02 -5.11
CA ALA A 173 17.03 0.27 -4.45
C ALA A 173 18.51 0.61 -4.20
N ASP A 174 19.29 -0.34 -3.69
CA ASP A 174 20.72 -0.16 -3.40
C ASP A 174 21.56 0.10 -4.67
N GLN A 175 21.14 -0.41 -5.80
CA GLN A 175 21.86 -0.20 -7.05
C GLN A 175 21.77 1.22 -7.60
N HIS A 176 20.77 2.00 -7.21
CA HIS A 176 20.50 3.39 -7.67
C HIS A 176 20.52 3.58 -9.20
N ARG A 177 20.32 2.50 -9.98
CA ARG A 177 20.39 2.49 -11.45
C ARG A 177 19.05 2.59 -12.14
N HIS A 178 17.96 2.35 -11.40
CA HIS A 178 16.61 2.24 -11.93
C HIS A 178 15.64 3.04 -11.09
N ASP A 179 14.58 3.52 -11.74
CA ASP A 179 13.41 4.06 -11.07
C ASP A 179 12.56 2.87 -10.57
N ILE A 180 12.53 2.69 -9.27
CA ILE A 180 11.85 1.57 -8.61
C ILE A 180 10.42 1.90 -8.15
N ARG A 181 9.81 3.00 -8.65
CA ARG A 181 8.48 3.43 -8.18
C ARG A 181 7.40 2.35 -8.33
N ILE A 182 7.47 1.59 -9.42
CA ILE A 182 6.52 0.49 -9.70
C ILE A 182 6.79 -0.67 -8.75
N GLU A 183 8.03 -1.15 -8.68
CA GLU A 183 8.44 -2.27 -7.84
C GLU A 183 8.19 -1.98 -6.36
N ALA A 184 8.47 -0.76 -5.92
CA ALA A 184 8.19 -0.31 -4.56
C ALA A 184 6.68 -0.33 -4.24
N ALA A 185 5.85 0.14 -5.17
CA ALA A 185 4.40 0.12 -5.00
C ALA A 185 3.84 -1.31 -4.99
N VAL A 186 4.36 -2.20 -5.87
CA VAL A 186 4.00 -3.62 -5.90
C VAL A 186 4.39 -4.31 -4.60
N ALA A 187 5.63 -4.11 -4.11
CA ALA A 187 6.07 -4.71 -2.85
C ALA A 187 5.21 -4.25 -1.66
N LYS A 188 4.84 -2.96 -1.62
CA LYS A 188 3.93 -2.42 -0.59
C LYS A 188 2.58 -3.12 -0.61
N ILE A 189 1.94 -3.23 -1.76
CA ILE A 189 0.62 -3.87 -1.89
C ILE A 189 0.75 -5.34 -1.50
N PHE A 190 1.67 -6.06 -2.13
CA PHE A 190 1.88 -7.49 -1.91
C PHE A 190 2.10 -7.81 -0.43
N CYS A 191 3.07 -7.15 0.20
CA CYS A 191 3.39 -7.42 1.59
C CYS A 191 2.26 -7.04 2.54
N SER A 192 1.61 -5.86 2.37
CA SER A 192 0.54 -5.44 3.28
C SER A 192 -0.71 -6.33 3.16
N GLU A 193 -1.15 -6.69 1.96
CA GLU A 193 -2.33 -7.54 1.75
C GLU A 193 -2.08 -8.97 2.23
N HIS A 194 -0.90 -9.52 1.95
CA HIS A 194 -0.58 -10.89 2.39
C HIS A 194 -0.29 -10.98 3.90
N THR A 195 0.24 -9.93 4.53
CA THR A 195 0.40 -9.88 5.99
C THR A 195 -0.94 -9.95 6.71
N ILE A 196 -1.93 -9.16 6.28
CA ILE A 196 -3.27 -9.22 6.87
C ILE A 196 -3.86 -10.62 6.73
N ARG A 197 -3.79 -11.21 5.54
CA ARG A 197 -4.27 -12.57 5.31
C ARG A 197 -3.56 -13.57 6.23
N PHE A 198 -2.23 -13.50 6.29
CA PHE A 198 -1.41 -14.35 7.14
C PHE A 198 -1.80 -14.25 8.62
N LEU A 199 -1.93 -13.03 9.13
CA LEU A 199 -2.27 -12.80 10.54
C LEU A 199 -3.71 -13.22 10.87
N ARG A 200 -4.65 -13.06 9.93
CA ARG A 200 -6.03 -13.57 10.09
C ARG A 200 -6.07 -15.09 10.11
N ASP A 201 -5.29 -15.76 9.26
CA ASP A 201 -5.16 -17.22 9.29
C ASP A 201 -4.52 -17.72 10.59
N ALA A 202 -3.49 -17.03 11.09
CA ALA A 202 -2.92 -17.27 12.40
C ALA A 202 -3.95 -17.10 13.52
N GLN A 203 -4.74 -16.01 13.49
CA GLN A 203 -5.80 -15.73 14.46
C GLN A 203 -6.84 -16.84 14.50
N ILE A 204 -7.22 -17.40 13.35
CA ILE A 204 -8.15 -18.54 13.26
C ILE A 204 -7.53 -19.78 13.92
N LEU A 205 -6.24 -20.08 13.71
CA LEU A 205 -5.55 -21.20 14.36
C LEU A 205 -5.50 -21.04 15.88
N PHE A 206 -5.33 -19.82 16.37
CA PHE A 206 -5.39 -19.52 17.80
C PHE A 206 -6.81 -19.63 18.37
N GLY A 207 -7.86 -19.44 17.56
CA GLY A 207 -9.25 -19.40 17.99
C GLY A 207 -9.53 -18.25 18.96
N GLY A 208 -10.31 -18.48 20.01
CA GLY A 208 -10.65 -17.45 21.01
C GLY A 208 -9.42 -16.76 21.62
N MET A 209 -8.32 -17.49 21.85
CA MET A 209 -7.08 -16.91 22.35
C MET A 209 -6.42 -15.92 21.34
N GLY A 210 -6.68 -16.07 20.05
CA GLY A 210 -6.19 -15.14 19.03
C GLY A 210 -7.03 -13.86 18.93
N TYR A 211 -8.21 -13.87 19.50
CA TYR A 211 -9.13 -12.71 19.56
C TYR A 211 -8.98 -11.91 20.85
N GLU A 212 -8.57 -12.59 21.94
CA GLU A 212 -8.38 -11.98 23.24
C GLU A 212 -7.06 -11.18 23.31
N THR A 213 -7.11 -10.03 24.00
CA THR A 213 -5.93 -9.16 24.13
C THR A 213 -4.82 -9.84 24.96
N ALA A 214 -3.57 -9.50 24.63
CA ALA A 214 -2.41 -9.97 25.40
C ALA A 214 -2.54 -9.59 26.88
N ALA A 215 -2.95 -8.37 27.19
CA ALA A 215 -3.12 -7.88 28.57
C ALA A 215 -4.12 -8.72 29.37
N SER A 216 -5.24 -9.13 28.76
CA SER A 216 -6.25 -9.97 29.40
C SER A 216 -5.70 -11.35 29.76
N LYS A 217 -4.91 -11.96 28.86
CA LYS A 217 -4.24 -13.25 29.11
C LYS A 217 -3.19 -13.16 30.20
N MET A 218 -2.35 -12.10 30.17
CA MET A 218 -1.35 -11.85 31.20
C MET A 218 -1.97 -11.72 32.60
N ALA A 219 -3.10 -11.07 32.73
CA ALA A 219 -3.81 -10.91 34.00
C ALA A 219 -4.21 -12.24 34.66
N ARG A 220 -4.29 -13.33 33.88
CA ARG A 220 -4.56 -14.69 34.35
C ARG A 220 -3.33 -15.58 34.44
N GLY A 221 -2.13 -15.06 34.16
CA GLY A 221 -0.91 -15.84 34.13
C GLY A 221 -0.75 -16.73 32.89
N GLU A 222 -1.50 -16.46 31.81
CA GLU A 222 -1.40 -17.21 30.56
C GLU A 222 -0.39 -16.57 29.59
N ALA A 223 0.08 -17.37 28.62
CA ALA A 223 0.98 -16.88 27.57
C ALA A 223 0.28 -15.77 26.74
N ALA A 224 0.90 -14.60 26.72
CA ALA A 224 0.33 -13.36 26.23
C ALA A 224 0.75 -13.01 24.80
N PHE A 225 0.77 -13.96 23.87
CA PHE A 225 1.06 -13.65 22.49
C PHE A 225 -0.10 -12.81 21.87
N GLY A 226 0.24 -11.61 21.37
CA GLY A 226 -0.73 -10.61 20.90
C GLY A 226 -1.05 -10.72 19.41
N ILE A 227 -1.58 -11.84 18.92
CA ILE A 227 -2.03 -11.98 17.53
C ILE A 227 -3.02 -10.87 17.16
N GLU A 228 -3.97 -10.58 18.06
CA GLU A 228 -4.99 -9.54 17.84
C GLU A 228 -4.38 -8.15 17.66
N GLN A 229 -3.29 -7.85 18.40
CA GLN A 229 -2.58 -6.60 18.26
C GLN A 229 -1.87 -6.51 16.91
N LEU A 230 -1.19 -7.58 16.45
CA LEU A 230 -0.55 -7.63 15.15
C LEU A 230 -1.57 -7.43 14.02
N VAL A 231 -2.77 -8.01 14.13
CA VAL A 231 -3.84 -7.80 13.15
C VAL A 231 -4.25 -6.33 13.07
N ARG A 232 -4.48 -5.68 14.22
CA ARG A 232 -4.86 -4.26 14.28
C ARG A 232 -3.74 -3.35 13.74
N ASP A 233 -2.49 -3.65 14.06
CA ASP A 233 -1.34 -2.88 13.59
C ASP A 233 -1.16 -3.02 12.08
N ALA A 234 -1.38 -4.20 11.53
CA ALA A 234 -1.19 -4.49 10.10
C ALA A 234 -2.22 -3.79 9.20
N GLU A 235 -3.44 -3.52 9.68
CA GLU A 235 -4.48 -2.84 8.88
C GLU A 235 -4.05 -1.44 8.42
N MET A 236 -3.23 -0.74 9.21
CA MET A 236 -2.72 0.56 8.83
C MET A 236 -1.89 0.51 7.53
N TYR A 237 -1.12 -0.55 7.30
CA TYR A 237 -0.20 -0.63 6.15
C TYR A 237 -0.91 -0.85 4.81
N ARG A 238 -2.18 -1.24 4.81
CA ARG A 238 -3.02 -1.25 3.59
C ARG A 238 -3.45 0.16 3.17
N ILE A 239 -3.55 1.07 4.13
CA ILE A 239 -4.05 2.44 3.96
C ILE A 239 -2.89 3.43 3.82
N GLY A 240 -1.89 3.34 4.70
CA GLY A 240 -0.75 4.26 4.77
C GLY A 240 0.11 4.27 3.51
N GLU A 241 0.69 5.42 3.19
CA GLU A 241 1.55 5.70 2.04
C GLU A 241 0.93 5.34 0.67
N GLY A 242 -0.38 5.46 0.57
CA GLY A 242 -1.17 5.12 -0.60
C GLY A 242 -1.95 3.82 -0.39
N ALA A 243 -3.28 3.96 -0.27
CA ALA A 243 -4.15 2.81 -0.17
C ALA A 243 -4.04 1.90 -1.41
N THR A 244 -4.26 0.61 -1.23
CA THR A 244 -4.18 -0.40 -2.30
C THR A 244 -4.99 0.02 -3.53
N ASP A 245 -6.21 0.55 -3.34
CA ASP A 245 -7.08 1.00 -4.44
C ASP A 245 -6.53 2.22 -5.20
N ILE A 246 -5.64 3.00 -4.60
CA ILE A 246 -4.96 4.13 -5.23
C ILE A 246 -3.69 3.68 -5.95
N LEU A 247 -2.95 2.76 -5.35
CA LEU A 247 -1.66 2.31 -5.90
C LEU A 247 -1.83 1.41 -7.12
N ARG A 248 -2.85 0.55 -7.18
CA ARG A 248 -3.08 -0.32 -8.33
C ARG A 248 -3.29 0.44 -9.65
N PRO A 249 -4.19 1.44 -9.73
CA PRO A 249 -4.29 2.28 -10.92
C PRO A 249 -3.01 3.10 -11.19
N PHE A 250 -2.29 3.53 -10.16
CA PHE A 250 -1.00 4.21 -10.32
C PHE A 250 0.02 3.32 -11.02
N ILE A 251 0.19 2.06 -10.60
CA ILE A 251 1.12 1.10 -11.21
C ILE A 251 0.79 0.87 -12.68
N VAL A 252 -0.50 0.68 -13.00
CA VAL A 252 -0.95 0.48 -14.39
C VAL A 252 -0.65 1.73 -15.23
N ARG A 253 -0.95 2.92 -14.73
CA ARG A 253 -0.70 4.18 -15.43
C ARG A 253 0.80 4.38 -15.68
N GLU A 254 1.64 4.17 -14.68
CA GLU A 254 3.10 4.30 -14.83
C GLU A 254 3.65 3.25 -15.81
N GLY A 255 3.22 2.00 -15.70
CA GLY A 255 3.61 0.92 -16.61
C GLY A 255 3.14 1.13 -18.06
N LEU A 256 2.05 1.87 -18.26
CA LEU A 256 1.51 2.20 -19.58
C LEU A 256 1.87 3.61 -20.06
N SER A 257 2.63 4.40 -19.29
CA SER A 257 2.91 5.82 -19.60
C SER A 257 3.39 6.01 -21.04
N HIS A 258 4.33 5.19 -21.49
CA HIS A 258 4.85 5.22 -22.85
C HIS A 258 3.79 4.96 -23.95
N HIS A 259 2.80 4.12 -23.68
CA HIS A 259 1.68 3.85 -24.59
C HIS A 259 0.65 4.98 -24.56
N LEU A 260 0.35 5.49 -23.37
CA LEU A 260 -0.58 6.60 -23.17
C LEU A 260 -0.07 7.89 -23.82
N ASP A 261 1.21 8.21 -23.67
CA ASP A 261 1.82 9.39 -24.30
C ASP A 261 1.77 9.33 -25.83
N ARG A 262 1.92 8.14 -26.43
CA ARG A 262 1.75 7.96 -27.88
C ARG A 262 0.31 8.12 -28.36
N ALA A 263 -0.65 7.72 -27.55
CA ALA A 263 -2.07 7.79 -27.88
C ALA A 263 -2.69 9.16 -27.57
N LYS A 264 -2.09 9.94 -26.64
CA LYS A 264 -2.59 11.23 -26.18
C LYS A 264 -2.97 12.21 -27.29
N PRO A 265 -2.19 12.38 -28.38
CA PRO A 265 -2.57 13.32 -29.45
C PRO A 265 -3.93 13.00 -30.10
N LEU A 266 -4.35 11.72 -30.12
CA LEU A 266 -5.66 11.35 -30.69
C LEU A 266 -6.85 11.79 -29.83
N TYR A 267 -6.62 11.99 -28.53
CA TYR A 267 -7.69 12.32 -27.58
C TYR A 267 -7.67 13.79 -27.14
N SER A 268 -6.63 14.56 -27.51
CA SER A 268 -6.52 15.98 -27.13
C SER A 268 -7.53 16.90 -27.83
N GLY A 269 -8.14 16.41 -28.94
CA GLY A 269 -9.09 17.21 -29.75
C GLY A 269 -8.45 18.35 -30.55
N GLU A 270 -7.13 18.49 -30.50
CA GLU A 270 -6.37 19.59 -31.11
C GLU A 270 -5.94 19.31 -32.57
N LEU A 271 -6.06 18.03 -33.01
CA LEU A 271 -5.57 17.61 -34.33
C LEU A 271 -6.63 17.79 -35.43
N SER A 272 -6.17 18.28 -36.60
CA SER A 272 -6.98 18.24 -37.82
C SER A 272 -7.27 16.78 -38.23
N ILE A 273 -8.30 16.54 -39.04
CA ILE A 273 -8.67 15.20 -39.56
C ILE A 273 -7.49 14.54 -40.27
N LEU A 274 -6.71 15.30 -41.06
CA LEU A 274 -5.53 14.82 -41.76
C LEU A 274 -4.41 14.42 -40.79
N ASP A 275 -4.22 15.18 -39.72
CA ASP A 275 -3.19 14.87 -38.72
C ASP A 275 -3.60 13.69 -37.82
N GLN A 276 -4.90 13.53 -37.53
CA GLN A 276 -5.42 12.33 -36.88
C GLN A 276 -5.14 11.08 -37.74
N LEU A 277 -5.36 11.14 -39.06
CA LEU A 277 -5.07 10.02 -39.96
C LEU A 277 -3.57 9.70 -39.99
N LYS A 278 -2.69 10.70 -40.07
CA LYS A 278 -1.24 10.51 -39.98
C LYS A 278 -0.84 9.87 -38.65
N GLN A 279 -1.44 10.33 -37.56
CA GLN A 279 -1.15 9.76 -36.23
C GLN A 279 -1.63 8.30 -36.13
N LEU A 280 -2.78 7.96 -36.70
CA LEU A 280 -3.26 6.57 -36.75
C LEU A 280 -2.32 5.67 -37.56
N VAL A 281 -1.82 6.12 -38.70
CA VAL A 281 -0.81 5.38 -39.49
C VAL A 281 0.49 5.19 -38.68
N LYS A 282 0.95 6.22 -38.00
CA LYS A 282 2.14 6.15 -37.12
C LYS A 282 1.95 5.16 -35.98
N LEU A 283 0.77 5.18 -35.34
CA LEU A 283 0.42 4.22 -34.28
C LEU A 283 0.31 2.80 -34.81
N GLY A 284 -0.29 2.59 -36.00
CA GLY A 284 -0.34 1.31 -36.69
C GLY A 284 1.05 0.74 -36.95
N GLY A 285 1.97 1.57 -37.45
CA GLY A 285 3.38 1.20 -37.67
C GLY A 285 4.11 0.78 -36.38
N PHE A 286 3.75 1.35 -35.24
CA PHE A 286 4.29 0.95 -33.95
C PHE A 286 3.61 -0.28 -33.37
N TYR A 287 2.25 -0.29 -33.33
CA TYR A 287 1.51 -1.33 -32.64
C TYR A 287 1.44 -2.65 -33.40
N LEU A 288 1.51 -2.64 -34.73
CA LEU A 288 1.42 -3.90 -35.49
C LEU A 288 2.62 -4.82 -35.23
N PRO A 289 3.90 -4.38 -35.36
CA PRO A 289 5.03 -5.21 -34.99
C PRO A 289 5.06 -5.57 -33.50
N TRP A 290 4.69 -4.61 -32.63
CA TRP A 290 4.61 -4.83 -31.19
C TRP A 290 3.60 -5.94 -30.85
N TYR A 291 2.40 -5.89 -31.43
CA TYR A 291 1.34 -6.89 -31.23
C TYR A 291 1.76 -8.27 -31.74
N MET A 292 2.31 -8.33 -32.95
CA MET A 292 2.79 -9.58 -33.55
C MET A 292 3.87 -10.24 -32.70
N ARG A 293 4.79 -9.44 -32.19
CA ARG A 293 5.86 -9.95 -31.30
C ARG A 293 5.29 -10.64 -30.05
N HIS A 294 4.16 -10.18 -29.52
CA HIS A 294 3.55 -10.78 -28.33
C HIS A 294 2.81 -12.12 -28.60
N TRP A 295 2.68 -12.53 -29.87
CA TRP A 295 2.26 -13.88 -30.23
C TRP A 295 3.43 -14.85 -30.37
N LEU A 296 4.62 -14.36 -30.64
CA LEU A 296 5.81 -15.17 -30.82
C LEU A 296 6.46 -15.50 -29.47
N ARG A 297 6.91 -16.76 -29.35
CA ARG A 297 7.68 -17.20 -28.19
C ARG A 297 8.98 -16.42 -28.13
N GLN A 298 9.26 -15.80 -27.00
CA GLN A 298 10.55 -15.12 -26.76
C GLN A 298 11.57 -16.11 -26.17
N PRO A 299 12.85 -15.93 -26.45
CA PRO A 299 13.89 -16.66 -25.75
C PRO A 299 13.82 -16.32 -24.26
N LEU A 300 14.11 -17.30 -23.42
CA LEU A 300 14.35 -17.00 -22.00
C LEU A 300 15.70 -16.27 -21.88
N PRO A 301 15.87 -15.44 -20.84
CA PRO A 301 17.22 -15.04 -20.44
C PRO A 301 18.12 -16.27 -20.30
N ASP A 302 19.42 -16.08 -20.46
CA ASP A 302 20.38 -17.13 -20.20
C ASP A 302 20.22 -17.57 -18.73
N ASP A 303 19.71 -18.79 -18.56
CA ASP A 303 19.44 -19.40 -17.28
C ASP A 303 20.48 -20.46 -16.91
N SER A 304 21.60 -20.53 -17.66
CA SER A 304 22.69 -21.48 -17.44
C SER A 304 23.29 -21.40 -16.02
N ALA A 305 23.16 -20.23 -15.38
CA ALA A 305 23.54 -20.03 -13.97
C ALA A 305 22.50 -20.51 -12.96
N LEU A 306 21.28 -20.86 -13.39
CA LEU A 306 20.15 -21.26 -12.56
C LEU A 306 19.94 -22.76 -12.73
N ALA A 307 20.48 -23.55 -11.81
CA ALA A 307 20.61 -25.00 -11.99
C ALA A 307 19.36 -25.82 -11.63
N HIS A 308 18.43 -25.25 -10.85
CA HIS A 308 17.31 -26.04 -10.34
C HIS A 308 16.24 -26.34 -11.42
N PRO A 309 15.73 -27.59 -11.52
CA PRO A 309 14.78 -28.01 -12.57
C PRO A 309 13.48 -27.21 -12.63
N GLN A 310 13.02 -26.64 -11.51
CA GLN A 310 11.78 -25.83 -11.47
C GLN A 310 11.93 -24.45 -12.10
N VAL A 311 13.13 -23.92 -12.28
CA VAL A 311 13.37 -22.55 -12.77
C VAL A 311 12.84 -22.35 -14.18
N SER A 312 13.31 -23.14 -15.15
CA SER A 312 12.92 -22.98 -16.55
C SER A 312 11.41 -23.14 -16.80
N PRO A 313 10.69 -24.11 -16.20
CA PRO A 313 9.23 -24.19 -16.37
C PRO A 313 8.48 -22.96 -15.85
N VAL A 314 8.87 -22.43 -14.69
CA VAL A 314 8.20 -21.24 -14.12
C VAL A 314 8.54 -19.98 -14.90
N LEU A 315 9.81 -19.76 -15.28
CA LEU A 315 10.19 -18.64 -16.16
C LEU A 315 9.45 -18.70 -17.50
N ARG A 316 9.27 -19.88 -18.07
CA ARG A 316 8.49 -20.07 -19.30
C ARG A 316 7.01 -19.75 -19.10
N TYR A 317 6.45 -20.08 -17.95
CA TYR A 317 5.09 -19.69 -17.58
C TYR A 317 4.97 -18.17 -17.45
N VAL A 318 5.90 -17.52 -16.76
CA VAL A 318 5.93 -16.07 -16.58
C VAL A 318 6.05 -15.37 -17.94
N GLU A 319 6.99 -15.77 -18.80
CA GLU A 319 7.18 -15.21 -20.15
C GLU A 319 5.90 -15.28 -20.97
N ARG A 320 5.28 -16.46 -21.06
CA ARG A 320 4.04 -16.67 -21.81
C ARG A 320 2.88 -15.83 -21.25
N THR A 321 2.78 -15.77 -19.93
CA THR A 321 1.69 -15.07 -19.25
C THR A 321 1.86 -13.56 -19.35
N SER A 322 3.08 -13.04 -19.26
CA SER A 322 3.37 -11.61 -19.49
C SER A 322 2.99 -11.16 -20.90
N ARG A 323 3.31 -11.94 -21.92
CA ARG A 323 2.87 -11.67 -23.30
C ARG A 323 1.34 -11.68 -23.44
N ARG A 324 0.67 -12.62 -22.77
CA ARG A 324 -0.79 -12.66 -22.73
C ARG A 324 -1.33 -11.42 -22.02
N LEU A 325 -0.78 -11.05 -20.86
CA LEU A 325 -1.18 -9.85 -20.13
C LEU A 325 -1.03 -8.59 -20.99
N ALA A 326 0.08 -8.45 -21.69
CA ALA A 326 0.30 -7.31 -22.60
C ALA A 326 -0.81 -7.22 -23.68
N ARG A 327 -1.19 -8.35 -24.28
CA ARG A 327 -2.30 -8.37 -25.26
C ARG A 327 -3.66 -8.06 -24.62
N GLU A 328 -3.96 -8.62 -23.45
CA GLU A 328 -5.22 -8.33 -22.73
C GLU A 328 -5.31 -6.85 -22.34
N THR A 329 -4.20 -6.26 -21.92
CA THR A 329 -4.11 -4.83 -21.61
C THR A 329 -4.34 -3.98 -22.85
N PHE A 330 -3.74 -4.37 -23.97
CA PHE A 330 -3.97 -3.71 -25.27
C PHE A 330 -5.45 -3.76 -25.67
N TYR A 331 -6.10 -4.93 -25.55
CA TYR A 331 -7.53 -5.06 -25.84
C TYR A 331 -8.38 -4.19 -24.93
N ALA A 332 -8.05 -4.09 -23.64
CA ALA A 332 -8.75 -3.21 -22.72
C ALA A 332 -8.59 -1.74 -23.13
N MET A 333 -7.38 -1.30 -23.48
CA MET A 333 -7.13 0.07 -23.96
C MET A 333 -7.91 0.40 -25.23
N VAL A 334 -7.95 -0.52 -26.19
CA VAL A 334 -8.73 -0.35 -27.44
C VAL A 334 -10.23 -0.32 -27.16
N ARG A 335 -10.72 -1.20 -26.27
CA ARG A 335 -12.14 -1.29 -25.92
C ARG A 335 -12.65 -0.06 -25.19
N PHE A 336 -11.92 0.42 -24.21
CA PHE A 336 -12.36 1.51 -23.32
C PHE A 336 -11.84 2.88 -23.76
N GLN A 337 -10.82 2.94 -24.60
CA GLN A 337 -10.22 4.20 -25.09
C GLN A 337 -9.92 5.18 -23.95
N ALA A 338 -10.42 6.43 -24.04
CA ALA A 338 -10.24 7.44 -23.00
C ALA A 338 -10.85 7.04 -21.65
N ALA A 339 -11.95 6.26 -21.64
CA ALA A 339 -12.57 5.77 -20.42
C ALA A 339 -11.71 4.73 -19.68
N PHE A 340 -10.65 4.19 -20.28
CA PHE A 340 -9.76 3.23 -19.62
C PHE A 340 -9.17 3.78 -18.32
N GLN A 341 -8.93 5.09 -18.24
CA GLN A 341 -8.44 5.73 -17.01
C GLN A 341 -9.39 5.59 -15.81
N ASP A 342 -10.70 5.41 -16.06
CA ASP A 342 -11.74 5.29 -15.05
C ASP A 342 -12.14 3.83 -14.78
N GLU A 343 -11.67 2.90 -15.62
CA GLU A 343 -11.94 1.46 -15.50
C GLU A 343 -11.04 0.79 -14.43
N GLN A 344 -11.12 1.29 -13.20
CA GLN A 344 -10.25 0.88 -12.09
C GLN A 344 -10.29 -0.63 -11.80
N ARG A 345 -11.44 -1.29 -11.97
CA ARG A 345 -11.55 -2.76 -11.76
C ARG A 345 -10.74 -3.55 -12.77
N VAL A 346 -10.74 -3.10 -14.04
CA VAL A 346 -9.92 -3.71 -15.10
C VAL A 346 -8.43 -3.47 -14.80
N GLN A 347 -8.07 -2.25 -14.43
CA GLN A 347 -6.71 -1.89 -14.03
C GLN A 347 -6.23 -2.72 -12.82
N ASN A 348 -7.07 -2.88 -11.79
CA ASN A 348 -6.74 -3.70 -10.63
C ASN A 348 -6.47 -5.17 -11.00
N ARG A 349 -7.19 -5.75 -11.97
CA ARG A 349 -6.91 -7.11 -12.45
C ARG A 349 -5.60 -7.21 -13.20
N ILE A 350 -5.32 -6.23 -14.07
CA ILE A 350 -4.05 -6.15 -14.83
C ILE A 350 -2.88 -6.06 -13.86
N GLU A 351 -2.95 -5.13 -12.93
CA GLU A 351 -1.91 -4.94 -11.91
C GLU A 351 -1.68 -6.20 -11.09
N SER A 352 -2.76 -6.80 -10.56
CA SER A 352 -2.65 -7.98 -9.71
C SER A 352 -2.08 -9.22 -10.42
N ILE A 353 -2.20 -9.30 -11.74
CA ILE A 353 -1.52 -10.33 -12.52
C ILE A 353 -0.03 -10.01 -12.60
N GLY A 354 0.33 -8.75 -12.85
CA GLY A 354 1.71 -8.27 -12.86
C GLY A 354 2.41 -8.46 -11.51
N GLU A 355 1.71 -8.16 -10.41
CA GLU A 355 2.14 -8.38 -9.04
C GLU A 355 2.52 -9.85 -8.78
N ASP A 356 1.62 -10.79 -9.10
CA ASP A 356 1.89 -12.23 -8.94
C ASP A 356 3.04 -12.72 -9.86
N LEU A 357 3.17 -12.19 -11.08
CA LEU A 357 4.27 -12.54 -11.99
C LEU A 357 5.62 -12.06 -11.47
N LEU A 358 5.70 -10.84 -10.94
CA LEU A 358 6.92 -10.31 -10.33
C LEU A 358 7.30 -11.10 -9.08
N ALA A 359 6.32 -11.41 -8.23
CA ALA A 359 6.54 -12.22 -7.03
C ALA A 359 7.02 -13.63 -7.36
N LEU A 360 6.53 -14.27 -8.43
CA LEU A 360 7.01 -15.57 -8.90
C LEU A 360 8.50 -15.52 -9.29
N VAL A 361 8.90 -14.52 -10.07
CA VAL A 361 10.32 -14.36 -10.46
C VAL A 361 11.18 -14.11 -9.23
N ALA A 362 10.75 -13.21 -8.33
CA ALA A 362 11.48 -12.93 -7.10
C ALA A 362 11.67 -14.19 -6.24
N THR A 363 10.61 -14.99 -6.10
CA THR A 363 10.61 -16.24 -5.32
C THR A 363 11.60 -17.26 -5.88
N LEU A 364 11.64 -17.42 -7.21
CA LEU A 364 12.60 -18.33 -7.87
C LEU A 364 14.05 -17.87 -7.66
N LEU A 365 14.33 -16.60 -7.91
CA LEU A 365 15.67 -16.05 -7.75
C LEU A 365 16.16 -16.15 -6.30
N TYR A 366 15.25 -15.97 -5.35
CA TYR A 366 15.56 -16.07 -3.94
C TYR A 366 15.79 -17.53 -3.51
N ALA A 367 14.98 -18.48 -3.99
CA ALA A 367 15.16 -19.90 -3.75
C ALA A 367 16.50 -20.42 -4.30
N GLU A 368 16.86 -20.03 -5.52
CA GLU A 368 18.15 -20.34 -6.14
C GLU A 368 19.32 -19.77 -5.32
N GLN A 369 19.19 -18.51 -4.88
CA GLN A 369 20.21 -17.89 -4.04
C GLN A 369 20.39 -18.63 -2.71
N GLN A 370 19.29 -18.95 -2.01
CA GLN A 370 19.34 -19.68 -0.73
C GLN A 370 19.97 -21.06 -0.90
N THR A 371 19.66 -21.74 -2.01
CA THR A 371 20.26 -23.04 -2.33
C THR A 371 21.75 -22.92 -2.59
N ARG A 372 22.20 -21.94 -3.38
CA ARG A 372 23.61 -21.75 -3.73
C ARG A 372 24.48 -21.28 -2.56
N LEU A 373 23.99 -20.32 -1.77
CA LEU A 373 24.78 -19.69 -0.72
C LEU A 373 24.70 -20.44 0.62
N GLU A 374 23.56 -21.03 0.92
CA GLU A 374 23.26 -21.57 2.24
C GLU A 374 22.99 -23.10 2.22
N GLY A 375 23.00 -23.72 1.04
CA GLY A 375 22.72 -25.17 0.87
C GLY A 375 21.26 -25.54 1.21
N ARG A 376 20.36 -24.59 1.30
CA ARG A 376 18.96 -24.83 1.70
C ARG A 376 18.13 -25.32 0.51
N THR A 377 17.96 -26.61 0.35
CA THR A 377 17.16 -27.20 -0.73
C THR A 377 15.66 -27.23 -0.45
N THR A 378 15.24 -27.27 0.83
CA THR A 378 13.82 -27.29 1.23
C THR A 378 13.05 -26.02 0.88
N VAL A 379 13.74 -24.93 0.55
CA VAL A 379 13.09 -23.68 0.10
C VAL A 379 12.33 -23.82 -1.21
N TRP A 380 12.63 -24.84 -2.00
CA TRP A 380 11.93 -25.12 -3.25
C TRP A 380 10.49 -25.61 -3.02
N GLU A 381 10.21 -26.28 -1.92
CA GLU A 381 8.84 -26.64 -1.50
C GLU A 381 8.02 -25.40 -1.19
N LEU A 382 8.65 -24.37 -0.57
CA LEU A 382 8.00 -23.07 -0.31
C LEU A 382 7.71 -22.31 -1.61
N ALA A 383 8.68 -22.32 -2.53
CA ALA A 383 8.52 -21.69 -3.84
C ALA A 383 7.42 -22.37 -4.66
N GLU A 384 7.31 -23.70 -4.62
CA GLU A 384 6.26 -24.47 -5.29
C GLU A 384 4.87 -24.17 -4.68
N ALA A 385 4.75 -24.14 -3.36
CA ALA A 385 3.49 -23.80 -2.68
C ALA A 385 3.00 -22.41 -3.12
N PHE A 386 3.90 -21.43 -3.23
CA PHE A 386 3.55 -20.11 -3.74
C PHE A 386 3.19 -20.12 -5.24
N ASP A 387 3.94 -20.85 -6.08
CA ASP A 387 3.70 -20.97 -7.52
C ASP A 387 2.28 -21.49 -7.82
N VAL A 388 1.86 -22.55 -7.12
CA VAL A 388 0.50 -23.11 -7.26
C VAL A 388 -0.55 -22.06 -6.93
N ALA A 389 -0.42 -21.35 -5.81
CA ALA A 389 -1.37 -20.33 -5.38
C ALA A 389 -1.39 -19.13 -6.34
N ALA A 390 -0.23 -18.67 -6.79
CA ALA A 390 -0.11 -17.54 -7.72
C ALA A 390 -0.74 -17.86 -9.09
N ARG A 391 -0.47 -19.04 -9.66
CA ARG A 391 -1.07 -19.47 -10.94
C ARG A 391 -2.59 -19.55 -10.88
N GLN A 392 -3.15 -20.02 -9.77
CA GLN A 392 -4.61 -20.05 -9.58
C GLN A 392 -5.19 -18.63 -9.58
N ARG A 393 -4.56 -17.69 -8.87
CA ARG A 393 -4.98 -16.27 -8.87
C ARG A 393 -4.87 -15.64 -10.25
N ILE A 394 -3.74 -15.82 -10.93
CA ILE A 394 -3.50 -15.32 -12.29
C ILE A 394 -4.55 -15.87 -13.26
N SER A 395 -4.80 -17.19 -13.26
CA SER A 395 -5.77 -17.83 -14.15
C SER A 395 -7.17 -17.25 -13.96
N ARG A 396 -7.61 -17.10 -12.71
CA ARG A 396 -8.91 -16.49 -12.38
C ARG A 396 -8.99 -15.06 -12.89
N ARG A 397 -7.98 -14.22 -12.63
CA ARG A 397 -7.98 -12.81 -13.05
C ARG A 397 -7.91 -12.64 -14.57
N LEU A 398 -7.15 -13.49 -15.28
CA LEU A 398 -7.15 -13.51 -16.74
C LEU A 398 -8.53 -13.88 -17.32
N HIS A 399 -9.26 -14.78 -16.68
CA HIS A 399 -10.63 -15.08 -17.04
C HIS A 399 -11.56 -13.89 -16.81
N GLU A 400 -11.45 -13.26 -15.63
CA GLU A 400 -12.25 -12.09 -15.25
C GLU A 400 -12.00 -10.87 -16.14
N LEU A 401 -10.80 -10.69 -16.73
CA LEU A 401 -10.56 -9.59 -17.68
C LEU A 401 -11.49 -9.61 -18.89
N ARG A 402 -11.89 -10.81 -19.33
CA ARG A 402 -12.77 -10.98 -20.49
C ARG A 402 -14.25 -11.18 -20.12
N HIS A 403 -14.51 -11.81 -18.98
CA HIS A 403 -15.82 -12.32 -18.58
C HIS A 403 -16.35 -11.70 -17.30
N HIS A 404 -16.02 -10.42 -17.04
CA HIS A 404 -16.52 -9.72 -15.87
C HIS A 404 -17.95 -9.19 -16.05
N ARG A 405 -18.67 -9.04 -14.93
CA ARG A 405 -20.00 -8.42 -14.86
C ARG A 405 -20.00 -7.21 -13.93
N ASP A 406 -18.94 -6.43 -13.95
CA ASP A 406 -18.73 -5.27 -13.06
C ASP A 406 -19.84 -4.22 -13.23
N GLY A 407 -20.40 -4.09 -14.44
CA GLY A 407 -21.50 -3.16 -14.70
C GLY A 407 -22.74 -3.44 -13.85
N ILE A 408 -23.08 -4.72 -13.62
CA ILE A 408 -24.22 -5.08 -12.77
C ILE A 408 -23.95 -4.65 -11.32
N THR A 409 -22.79 -5.01 -10.79
CA THR A 409 -22.41 -4.68 -9.41
C THR A 409 -22.27 -3.15 -9.23
N GLY A 410 -21.69 -2.47 -10.21
CA GLY A 410 -21.56 -1.01 -10.21
C GLY A 410 -22.92 -0.30 -10.21
N THR A 411 -23.85 -0.74 -11.07
CA THR A 411 -25.21 -0.20 -11.10
C THR A 411 -25.93 -0.43 -9.77
N THR A 412 -25.80 -1.63 -9.19
CA THR A 412 -26.37 -1.94 -7.88
C THR A 412 -25.80 -1.02 -6.80
N GLY A 413 -24.48 -0.78 -6.82
CA GLY A 413 -23.83 0.15 -5.89
C GLY A 413 -24.34 1.59 -6.04
N LEU A 414 -24.48 2.07 -7.28
CA LEU A 414 -25.04 3.40 -7.55
C LEU A 414 -26.52 3.52 -7.08
N GLN A 415 -27.30 2.46 -7.27
CA GLN A 415 -28.69 2.42 -6.78
C GLN A 415 -28.75 2.41 -5.24
N ALA A 416 -27.84 1.67 -4.58
CA ALA A 416 -27.72 1.68 -3.12
C ALA A 416 -27.39 3.09 -2.59
N LEU A 417 -26.45 3.80 -3.23
CA LEU A 417 -26.12 5.20 -2.91
C LEU A 417 -27.33 6.15 -3.03
N LYS A 418 -28.24 5.85 -3.96
CA LYS A 418 -29.50 6.59 -4.15
C LYS A 418 -30.63 6.16 -3.21
N GLY A 419 -30.39 5.19 -2.32
CA GLY A 419 -31.35 4.71 -1.35
C GLY A 419 -32.41 3.77 -1.90
N TYR A 420 -32.20 3.13 -3.05
CA TYR A 420 -33.19 2.21 -3.65
C TYR A 420 -33.40 0.91 -2.87
N TYR A 421 -32.56 0.61 -1.88
CA TYR A 421 -32.64 -0.62 -1.10
C TYR A 421 -32.83 -0.37 0.40
N PRO A 422 -33.94 0.27 0.82
CA PRO A 422 -34.15 0.58 2.23
C PRO A 422 -34.24 -0.67 3.12
N GLY A 423 -34.65 -1.80 2.55
CA GLY A 423 -34.74 -3.07 3.26
C GLY A 423 -33.41 -3.64 3.73
N LEU A 424 -32.27 -3.26 3.14
CA LEU A 424 -30.94 -3.74 3.56
C LEU A 424 -30.55 -3.32 4.98
N SER A 425 -31.17 -2.28 5.47
CA SER A 425 -30.93 -1.73 6.80
C SER A 425 -32.16 -1.76 7.68
N SER A 426 -33.24 -2.46 7.26
CA SER A 426 -34.45 -2.61 8.08
C SER A 426 -34.16 -3.48 9.30
N GLY A 427 -34.91 -3.25 10.39
CA GLY A 427 -34.77 -4.01 11.64
C GLY A 427 -33.65 -3.56 12.56
N ILE A 428 -32.87 -2.53 12.21
CA ILE A 428 -31.88 -1.91 13.09
C ILE A 428 -32.19 -0.44 13.34
N VAL A 429 -31.71 0.09 14.46
CA VAL A 429 -31.77 1.54 14.73
C VAL A 429 -30.75 2.25 13.86
N HIS A 430 -31.25 3.08 12.95
CA HIS A 430 -30.37 3.89 12.09
C HIS A 430 -29.86 5.11 12.84
N ARG A 431 -28.53 5.23 12.90
CA ARG A 431 -27.89 6.48 13.24
C ARG A 431 -27.33 7.11 11.97
N ARG A 432 -27.77 8.33 11.65
CA ARG A 432 -27.19 9.12 10.56
C ARG A 432 -25.87 9.72 10.99
N LEU A 433 -25.02 10.06 10.04
CA LEU A 433 -23.74 10.72 10.32
C LEU A 433 -23.91 12.01 11.15
N ASP A 434 -25.04 12.72 10.98
CA ASP A 434 -25.37 13.91 11.75
C ASP A 434 -25.72 13.63 13.21
N ASP A 435 -26.17 12.42 13.53
CA ASP A 435 -26.39 12.00 14.92
C ASP A 435 -25.05 11.82 15.64
N TYR A 436 -24.05 11.27 14.96
CA TYR A 436 -22.67 11.17 15.48
C TYR A 436 -22.04 12.56 15.62
N ARG A 437 -22.27 13.48 14.66
CA ARG A 437 -21.80 14.88 14.75
C ARG A 437 -22.41 15.61 15.95
N ARG A 438 -23.71 15.44 16.20
CA ARG A 438 -24.39 16.01 17.38
C ARG A 438 -23.83 15.42 18.67
N GLN A 439 -23.56 14.13 18.72
CA GLN A 439 -22.95 13.47 19.87
C GLN A 439 -21.51 13.98 20.12
N ALA A 440 -20.73 14.23 19.07
CA ALA A 440 -19.41 14.83 19.18
C ALA A 440 -19.47 16.26 19.73
N ALA A 441 -20.39 17.09 19.26
CA ALA A 441 -20.58 18.45 19.77
C ALA A 441 -20.96 18.50 21.26
N VAL A 442 -21.77 17.55 21.73
CA VAL A 442 -22.09 17.39 23.16
C VAL A 442 -20.85 16.95 23.96
N SER A 443 -20.03 16.05 23.38
CA SER A 443 -18.80 15.57 24.04
C SER A 443 -17.72 16.68 24.14
N GLU A 444 -17.68 17.63 23.22
CA GLU A 444 -16.80 18.80 23.30
C GLU A 444 -17.27 19.83 24.35
N ALA A 445 -18.55 19.88 24.62
CA ALA A 445 -19.12 20.79 25.64
C ALA A 445 -18.88 20.30 27.09
N ILE A 446 -18.73 19.00 27.31
CA ILE A 446 -18.52 18.41 28.65
C ILE A 446 -17.18 18.80 29.27
N PRO A 447 -16.01 18.83 28.60
CA PRO A 447 -14.76 19.29 29.17
C PRO A 447 -14.75 20.77 29.52
N MET A 448 -15.43 21.62 28.78
CA MET A 448 -15.56 23.05 29.09
C MET A 448 -16.40 23.29 30.36
N ALA A 449 -17.44 22.49 30.56
CA ALA A 449 -18.25 22.54 31.78
C ALA A 449 -17.52 21.97 33.00
N MET A 450 -16.66 20.98 32.83
CA MET A 450 -15.84 20.40 33.91
C MET A 450 -14.61 21.28 34.26
N ALA A 451 -14.06 22.01 33.30
CA ALA A 451 -12.98 22.96 33.56
C ALA A 451 -13.45 24.16 34.43
N SER A 452 -14.74 24.49 34.38
CA SER A 452 -15.35 25.52 35.27
C SER A 452 -15.65 25.00 36.68
N LEU A 453 -15.52 23.68 36.94
CA LEU A 453 -15.75 23.04 38.24
C LEU A 453 -14.46 22.59 38.91
N SER A 454 -13.28 23.11 38.54
CA SER A 454 -12.02 22.76 39.19
C SER A 454 -11.98 23.31 40.62
N VAL A 455 -12.36 22.45 41.57
CA VAL A 455 -12.08 22.63 42.98
C VAL A 455 -10.53 22.59 43.18
N PRO A 456 -9.90 23.53 43.88
CA PRO A 456 -8.46 23.50 44.08
C PRO A 456 -8.10 22.25 44.90
N MET A 457 -7.26 21.39 44.38
CA MET A 457 -6.65 20.29 45.13
C MET A 457 -5.77 20.86 46.22
N LYS A 458 -6.21 20.71 47.46
CA LYS A 458 -5.37 20.90 48.62
C LYS A 458 -4.22 19.89 48.62
N ASP A 459 -3.02 20.40 48.85
CA ASP A 459 -1.78 19.67 49.13
C ASP A 459 -2.03 18.44 50.02
N GLN A 460 -1.85 17.25 49.48
CA GLN A 460 -1.72 16.03 50.27
C GLN A 460 -0.29 15.55 50.26
N GLY A 461 0.26 15.53 51.46
CA GLY A 461 1.61 15.33 51.81
C GLY A 461 2.30 14.09 51.24
N ARG A 462 3.61 14.20 51.15
CA ARG A 462 4.57 13.14 50.85
C ARG A 462 4.35 11.92 51.76
N LEU A 463 4.01 10.79 51.16
CA LEU A 463 4.16 9.47 51.79
C LEU A 463 5.58 8.96 51.48
N ASN A 464 6.45 8.97 52.49
CA ASN A 464 7.68 8.18 52.52
C ASN A 464 7.30 6.71 52.69
N LEU A 465 7.69 5.87 51.79
CA LEU A 465 7.69 4.41 51.96
C LEU A 465 9.14 3.94 52.22
N PRO A 466 9.31 2.95 53.07
CA PRO A 466 10.61 2.42 53.49
C PRO A 466 11.34 1.66 52.39
#